data_d2c01ef0c4a69637f4dbdd90b6f87baa
#
_entry.id   d2c01ef0c4a69637f4dbdd90b6f87baa
#
_cell.length_a   1.000
_cell.length_b   1.000
_cell.length_c   1.000
_cell.angle_alpha   90.00
_cell.angle_beta   90.00
_cell.angle_gamma   90.00
#
_symmetry.space_group_name_H-M   'P 1'
#
loop_
_entity.id
_entity.type
_entity.pdbx_description
1 polymer ?
#
loop_
_entity_poly.entity_id
_entity_poly.type
_entity_poly.pdbx_seq_one_letter_code
_entity_poly.pdbx_strand_id
1 'polypeptide(L)'
;HQHMITLNEEKKCPFLCKNKLCRLVLHHGDDILSETCTMFPREYHHFATHTEASLMPGCPAVLDLWQMQPQLLFPKISEIVTLSPEEQILFQVRDHILQIV
;
A
#
# COMPACT_ATOMS: atom_id res chain seq x y z
N HIS A 1 -7.55 5.32 -23.12
CA HIS A 1 -7.70 6.62 -22.44
C HIS A 1 -7.64 6.41 -20.93
N GLN A 2 -6.66 7.01 -20.29
CA GLN A 2 -6.64 7.09 -18.84
C GLN A 2 -7.44 8.31 -18.40
N HIS A 3 -8.50 8.09 -17.64
CA HIS A 3 -9.25 9.16 -16.99
C HIS A 3 -8.57 9.47 -15.64
N MET A 4 -8.13 10.71 -15.50
CA MET A 4 -7.53 11.19 -14.25
C MET A 4 -8.48 12.17 -13.56
N ILE A 5 -8.58 12.06 -12.25
CA ILE A 5 -9.29 13.05 -11.45
C ILE A 5 -8.42 14.30 -11.35
N THR A 6 -8.91 15.41 -11.91
CA THR A 6 -8.23 16.70 -11.82
C THR A 6 -8.37 17.26 -10.41
N LEU A 7 -7.26 17.59 -9.78
CA LEU A 7 -7.25 18.23 -8.47
C LEU A 7 -7.81 19.66 -8.57
N ASN A 8 -8.39 20.15 -7.46
CA ASN A 8 -8.85 21.53 -7.38
C ASN A 8 -7.66 22.52 -7.23
N GLU A 9 -7.95 23.82 -7.14
CA GLU A 9 -6.94 24.88 -7.02
C GLU A 9 -6.02 24.71 -5.79
N GLU A 10 -6.52 24.07 -4.72
CA GLU A 10 -5.76 23.75 -3.51
C GLU A 10 -4.97 22.43 -3.64
N LYS A 11 -4.90 21.83 -4.82
CA LYS A 11 -4.28 20.53 -5.10
C LYS A 11 -4.90 19.37 -4.28
N LYS A 12 -6.19 19.47 -3.99
CA LYS A 12 -6.96 18.44 -3.28
C LYS A 12 -7.92 17.76 -4.24
N CYS A 13 -8.31 16.53 -3.88
CA CYS A 13 -9.35 15.80 -4.60
C CYS A 13 -10.67 16.56 -4.54
N PRO A 14 -11.38 16.78 -5.69
CA PRO A 14 -12.65 17.53 -5.72
C PRO A 14 -13.79 16.81 -4.97
N PHE A 15 -13.64 15.54 -4.70
CA PHE A 15 -14.63 14.73 -3.95
C PHE A 15 -14.35 14.68 -2.45
N LEU A 16 -13.30 15.32 -1.98
CA LEU A 16 -12.96 15.37 -0.56
C LEU A 16 -13.87 16.37 0.16
N CYS A 17 -14.63 15.88 1.13
CA CYS A 17 -15.46 16.71 1.99
C CYS A 17 -14.64 17.44 3.08
N LYS A 18 -15.22 18.46 3.70
CA LYS A 18 -14.59 19.20 4.82
C LYS A 18 -14.25 18.32 6.01
N ASN A 19 -15.02 17.26 6.24
CA ASN A 19 -14.78 16.24 7.28
C ASN A 19 -13.75 15.19 6.87
N LYS A 20 -13.06 15.38 5.74
CA LYS A 20 -12.03 14.48 5.18
C LYS A 20 -12.56 13.11 4.67
N LEU A 21 -13.87 12.99 4.48
CA LEU A 21 -14.48 11.81 3.87
C LEU A 21 -14.67 12.01 2.36
N CYS A 22 -14.75 10.91 1.63
CA CYS A 22 -15.00 10.93 0.18
C CYS A 22 -16.49 11.07 -0.10
N ARG A 23 -16.90 12.13 -0.82
CA ARG A 23 -18.30 12.38 -1.20
C ARG A 23 -18.87 11.27 -2.10
N LEU A 24 -18.05 10.68 -2.97
CA LEU A 24 -18.50 9.57 -3.81
C LEU A 24 -18.92 8.38 -2.98
N VAL A 25 -18.10 7.99 -2.01
CA VAL A 25 -18.41 6.86 -1.10
C VAL A 25 -19.65 7.16 -0.25
N LEU A 26 -19.79 8.38 0.25
CA LEU A 26 -20.93 8.77 1.07
C LEU A 26 -22.27 8.68 0.32
N HIS A 27 -22.28 8.99 -0.98
CA HIS A 27 -23.51 9.03 -1.78
C HIS A 27 -23.76 7.77 -2.59
N HIS A 28 -22.72 7.02 -2.96
CA HIS A 28 -22.83 5.93 -3.93
C HIS A 28 -22.22 4.61 -3.46
N GLY A 29 -21.56 4.60 -2.29
CA GLY A 29 -20.77 3.47 -1.83
C GLY A 29 -19.37 3.41 -2.46
N ASP A 30 -18.58 2.43 -2.07
CA ASP A 30 -17.18 2.27 -2.49
C ASP A 30 -17.00 1.64 -3.87
N ASP A 31 -18.03 1.00 -4.40
CA ASP A 31 -18.01 0.36 -5.74
C ASP A 31 -17.75 1.36 -6.88
N ILE A 32 -18.04 2.64 -6.67
CA ILE A 32 -17.84 3.70 -7.67
C ILE A 32 -16.40 4.21 -7.73
N LEU A 33 -15.57 3.83 -6.79
CA LEU A 33 -14.20 4.35 -6.69
C LEU A 33 -13.34 3.90 -7.88
N SER A 34 -12.41 4.77 -8.28
CA SER A 34 -11.36 4.42 -9.23
C SER A 34 -10.47 3.33 -8.63
N GLU A 35 -9.75 2.60 -9.48
CA GLU A 35 -8.81 1.58 -9.06
C GLU A 35 -7.80 2.13 -8.04
N THR A 36 -7.22 3.30 -8.31
CA THR A 36 -6.28 3.97 -7.39
C THR A 36 -6.90 4.23 -6.03
N CYS A 37 -8.13 4.73 -5.97
CA CYS A 37 -8.82 5.02 -4.71
C CYS A 37 -9.21 3.75 -3.95
N THR A 38 -9.53 2.68 -4.68
CA THR A 38 -9.85 1.37 -4.11
C THR A 38 -8.60 0.71 -3.53
N MET A 39 -7.46 0.82 -4.22
CA MET A 39 -6.22 0.18 -3.80
C MET A 39 -5.54 0.92 -2.65
N PHE A 40 -5.56 2.25 -2.64
CA PHE A 40 -4.93 3.03 -1.57
C PHE A 40 -5.56 2.72 -0.18
N PRO A 41 -4.79 2.50 0.86
CA PRO A 41 -3.32 2.58 0.98
C PRO A 41 -2.59 1.23 0.81
N ARG A 42 -3.17 0.28 0.13
CA ARG A 42 -2.63 -1.07 -0.05
C ARG A 42 -1.67 -1.12 -1.23
N GLU A 43 -0.59 -1.88 -1.06
CA GLU A 43 0.35 -2.23 -2.11
C GLU A 43 0.50 -3.74 -2.17
N TYR A 44 0.58 -4.29 -3.37
CA TYR A 44 0.79 -5.71 -3.61
C TYR A 44 2.04 -5.91 -4.45
N HIS A 45 2.92 -6.76 -3.98
CA HIS A 45 4.16 -7.13 -4.65
C HIS A 45 4.11 -8.62 -4.99
N HIS A 46 4.12 -8.92 -6.28
CA HIS A 46 4.02 -10.29 -6.77
C HIS A 46 5.41 -10.85 -7.05
N PHE A 47 5.71 -11.98 -6.42
CA PHE A 47 6.94 -12.74 -6.61
C PHE A 47 6.61 -14.09 -7.22
N ALA A 48 7.63 -14.84 -7.66
CA ALA A 48 7.44 -16.14 -8.29
C ALA A 48 6.69 -17.15 -7.40
N THR A 49 6.87 -17.08 -6.10
CA THR A 49 6.32 -18.07 -5.14
C THR A 49 5.16 -17.54 -4.29
N HIS A 50 5.01 -16.22 -4.19
CA HIS A 50 4.04 -15.62 -3.27
C HIS A 50 3.74 -14.17 -3.64
N THR A 51 2.73 -13.61 -2.98
CA THR A 51 2.42 -12.18 -3.04
C THR A 51 2.56 -11.58 -1.66
N GLU A 52 3.27 -10.47 -1.55
CA GLU A 52 3.34 -9.69 -0.32
C GLU A 52 2.37 -8.51 -0.40
N ALA A 53 1.69 -8.25 0.70
CA ALA A 53 0.84 -7.07 0.86
C ALA A 53 1.44 -6.13 1.89
N SER A 54 1.51 -4.85 1.56
CA SER A 54 1.97 -3.80 2.46
C SER A 54 1.01 -2.61 2.46
N LEU A 55 1.25 -1.67 3.35
CA LEU A 55 0.48 -0.44 3.47
C LEU A 55 1.38 0.77 3.30
N MET A 56 0.90 1.75 2.54
CA MET A 56 1.63 2.98 2.25
C MET A 56 1.62 3.93 3.46
N PRO A 57 2.78 4.48 3.86
CA PRO A 57 2.87 5.42 4.98
C PRO A 57 2.21 6.78 4.73
N GLY A 58 1.80 7.07 3.51
CA GLY A 58 1.05 8.28 3.17
C GLY A 58 -0.36 8.35 3.74
N CYS A 59 -0.88 7.27 4.33
CA CYS A 59 -2.17 7.21 4.98
C CYS A 59 -2.03 7.42 6.50
N PRO A 60 -2.66 8.44 7.10
CA PRO A 60 -2.58 8.65 8.56
C PRO A 60 -3.04 7.44 9.38
N ALA A 61 -4.10 6.73 8.94
CA ALA A 61 -4.57 5.53 9.61
C ALA A 61 -3.55 4.40 9.62
N VAL A 62 -2.71 4.30 8.59
CA VAL A 62 -1.59 3.34 8.55
C VAL A 62 -0.53 3.68 9.59
N LEU A 63 -0.22 4.97 9.74
CA LEU A 63 0.74 5.42 10.76
C LEU A 63 0.24 5.12 12.17
N ASP A 64 -1.04 5.32 12.43
CA ASP A 64 -1.66 4.97 13.72
C ASP A 64 -1.56 3.46 13.98
N LEU A 65 -1.86 2.63 12.98
CA LEU A 65 -1.72 1.18 13.09
C LEU A 65 -0.27 0.76 13.36
N TRP A 66 0.71 1.38 12.71
CA TRP A 66 2.13 1.06 12.93
C TRP A 66 2.60 1.45 14.32
N GLN A 67 2.12 2.57 14.87
CA GLN A 67 2.43 2.98 16.23
C GLN A 67 1.87 2.02 17.29
N MET A 68 0.76 1.36 16.98
CA MET A 68 0.14 0.36 17.85
C MET A 68 0.81 -1.02 17.77
N GLN A 69 1.65 -1.27 16.78
CA GLN A 69 2.37 -2.53 16.60
C GLN A 69 3.65 -2.57 17.44
N PRO A 70 3.75 -3.48 18.42
CA PRO A 70 4.94 -3.56 19.29
C PRO A 70 6.18 -4.08 18.57
N GLN A 71 6.00 -4.84 17.48
CA GLN A 71 7.07 -5.43 16.68
C GLN A 71 6.68 -5.47 15.21
N LEU A 72 7.67 -5.22 14.35
CA LEU A 72 7.56 -5.48 12.92
C LEU A 72 7.73 -6.98 12.68
N LEU A 73 6.68 -7.62 12.16
CA LEU A 73 6.71 -9.03 11.79
C LEU A 73 6.85 -9.12 10.27
N PHE A 74 7.95 -9.72 9.83
CA PHE A 74 8.15 -10.02 8.41
C PHE A 74 8.01 -11.53 8.19
N PRO A 75 7.23 -11.96 7.19
CA PRO A 75 7.11 -13.36 6.86
C PRO A 75 8.48 -13.92 6.44
N LYS A 76 8.85 -15.07 6.97
CA LYS A 76 10.03 -15.80 6.49
C LYS A 76 9.68 -16.53 5.20
N ILE A 77 10.53 -16.37 4.19
CA ILE A 77 10.39 -17.07 2.93
C ILE A 77 11.05 -18.44 3.07
N SER A 78 10.23 -19.49 3.05
CA SER A 78 10.70 -20.87 3.23
C SER A 78 11.27 -21.50 1.95
N GLU A 79 10.97 -20.95 0.75
CA GLU A 79 11.30 -21.55 -0.54
C GLU A 79 12.17 -20.62 -1.40
N ILE A 80 13.33 -20.23 -0.90
CA ILE A 80 14.26 -19.33 -1.62
C ILE A 80 14.75 -19.94 -2.94
N VAL A 81 14.78 -21.27 -3.03
CA VAL A 81 15.34 -21.99 -4.20
C VAL A 81 14.52 -21.81 -5.47
N THR A 82 13.22 -21.48 -5.35
CA THR A 82 12.31 -21.28 -6.48
C THR A 82 12.20 -19.82 -6.93
N LEU A 83 12.88 -18.91 -6.26
CA LEU A 83 12.91 -17.49 -6.60
C LEU A 83 13.87 -17.24 -7.77
N SER A 84 13.59 -16.21 -8.57
CA SER A 84 14.54 -15.75 -9.59
C SER A 84 15.85 -15.24 -8.93
N PRO A 85 16.99 -15.20 -9.66
CA PRO A 85 18.23 -14.67 -9.10
C PRO A 85 18.10 -13.24 -8.56
N GLU A 86 17.33 -12.39 -9.24
CA GLU A 86 17.06 -11.00 -8.83
C GLU A 86 16.24 -10.96 -7.53
N GLU A 87 15.23 -11.80 -7.42
CA GLU A 87 14.42 -11.92 -6.21
C GLU A 87 15.24 -12.44 -5.02
N GLN A 88 16.13 -13.41 -5.24
CA GLN A 88 17.04 -13.91 -4.20
C GLN A 88 17.92 -12.79 -3.64
N ILE A 89 18.50 -11.96 -4.51
CA ILE A 89 19.31 -10.80 -4.10
C ILE A 89 18.46 -9.81 -3.33
N LEU A 90 17.26 -9.50 -3.81
CA LEU A 90 16.34 -8.58 -3.16
C LEU A 90 16.03 -9.01 -1.71
N PHE A 91 15.70 -10.29 -1.51
CA PHE A 91 15.39 -10.81 -0.19
C PHE A 91 16.61 -10.90 0.74
N GLN A 92 17.78 -11.21 0.21
CA GLN A 92 19.03 -11.15 0.98
C GLN A 92 19.34 -9.73 1.46
N VAL A 93 19.20 -8.73 0.59
CA VAL A 93 19.39 -7.33 0.95
C VAL A 93 18.35 -6.89 2.00
N ARG A 94 17.10 -7.26 1.82
CA ARG A 94 16.04 -6.99 2.80
C ARG A 94 16.37 -7.57 4.16
N ASP A 95 16.73 -8.84 4.23
CA ASP A 95 17.05 -9.51 5.48
C ASP A 95 18.26 -8.87 6.17
N HIS A 96 19.27 -8.46 5.39
CA HIS A 96 20.42 -7.74 5.92
C HIS A 96 20.04 -6.39 6.53
N ILE A 97 19.19 -5.61 5.85
CA ILE A 97 18.68 -4.33 6.36
C ILE A 97 17.91 -4.53 7.65
N LEU A 98 17.04 -5.55 7.72
CA LEU A 98 16.24 -5.83 8.90
C LEU A 98 17.06 -6.26 10.11
N GLN A 99 18.25 -6.85 9.92
CA GLN A 99 19.18 -7.19 11.00
C GLN A 99 19.88 -5.96 11.60
N ILE A 100 20.00 -4.86 10.82
CA ILE A 100 20.63 -3.60 11.26
C ILE A 100 19.66 -2.76 12.10
N VAL A 101 18.38 -2.85 11.79
CA VAL A 101 17.32 -2.10 12.45
C VAL A 101 16.83 -2.88 13.67
#